data_9f6dd31cfc2bce691430075fcc136710
#
_entry.id   9f6dd31cfc2bce691430075fcc136710
#
_cell.length_a   1.000
_cell.length_b   1.000
_cell.length_c   1.000
_cell.angle_alpha   90.00
_cell.angle_beta   90.00
_cell.angle_gamma   90.00
#
_symmetry.space_group_name_H-M   'P 1'
#
loop_
_entity.id
_entity.type
_entity.pdbx_description
1 polymer ?
#
loop_
_entity_poly.entity_id
_entity_poly.type
_entity_poly.pdbx_seq_one_letter_code
_entity_poly.pdbx_strand_id
1 'polypeptide(L)'
;MNMIKRNNFKLFDVGESLYVFLTGSQQVMKVTNSQMSRYFNAAMKGMDSVPDMDESIAAELTKELIELRDSVVIKDTPSSEFEQVMLTLNTTHGCNMACRYCFASTDNDRRKVMPAKVARKSVENLLMQYPEAKRYMIYFFGGEPLLHKLFIKDTVAMVKEVFKDKQDKSFGFLINTNGLLINNDDLLEFFKENNFNVTVSIDGPEEINDSNRVLLNGSGSFKMIMRGIEAMKKAKVNFNLRATISPMVKNLLEVFRFFESLEAPYAYSFTIITDKKNKKETKFTEEELRALGKQYAEVTDFLADKVINGEKVYCTDFIERLSILEHRWLRTHGCEAGRSALIVDENGDYYPCQNMLPMNVWIGNVEIGVDKELAEGYRSQFIDDLWECRKCWARYLCGGGCQADRRMYKWDFPDDTPQHCVISLFEWEQTLKAFVKIKR
;
A
#
# COMPACT_ATOMS: atom_id res chain seq x y z
N MET A 1 34.65 20.49 4.49
CA MET A 1 33.46 19.97 5.15
C MET A 1 32.46 19.55 4.05
N ASN A 2 31.94 18.31 4.04
CA ASN A 2 31.10 17.85 2.93
C ASN A 2 29.71 18.48 3.05
N MET A 3 29.25 19.13 1.99
CA MET A 3 27.87 19.63 1.89
C MET A 3 26.85 18.49 2.02
N ILE A 4 25.59 18.83 2.37
CA ILE A 4 24.50 17.86 2.38
C ILE A 4 24.33 17.23 1.00
N LYS A 5 24.25 15.91 0.93
CA LYS A 5 24.09 15.21 -0.35
C LYS A 5 22.66 15.38 -0.88
N ARG A 6 22.52 15.53 -2.20
CA ARG A 6 21.23 15.73 -2.89
C ARG A 6 20.15 14.67 -2.60
N ASN A 7 20.52 13.49 -2.15
CA ASN A 7 19.60 12.41 -1.78
C ASN A 7 19.07 12.51 -0.33
N ASN A 8 19.51 13.51 0.43
CA ASN A 8 19.08 13.74 1.81
C ASN A 8 18.11 14.93 1.92
N PHE A 9 17.69 15.50 0.82
CA PHE A 9 16.69 16.57 0.80
C PHE A 9 15.93 16.61 -0.54
N LYS A 10 14.79 17.30 -0.55
CA LYS A 10 14.03 17.62 -1.77
C LYS A 10 13.63 19.07 -1.75
N LEU A 11 14.00 19.83 -2.80
CA LEU A 11 13.47 21.19 -3.04
C LEU A 11 12.15 21.11 -3.82
N PHE A 12 11.22 21.98 -3.48
CA PHE A 12 9.93 22.10 -4.17
C PHE A 12 9.30 23.48 -3.96
N ASP A 13 8.52 23.91 -4.94
CA ASP A 13 7.84 25.21 -4.90
C ASP A 13 6.38 25.06 -4.49
N VAL A 14 5.89 26.02 -3.67
CA VAL A 14 4.47 26.21 -3.36
C VAL A 14 4.12 27.67 -3.54
N GLY A 15 3.42 28.01 -4.62
CA GLY A 15 3.27 29.39 -5.11
C GLY A 15 4.64 29.98 -5.42
N GLU A 16 4.91 31.19 -4.95
CA GLU A 16 6.19 31.90 -5.16
C GLU A 16 7.27 31.55 -4.12
N SER A 17 7.01 30.61 -3.23
CA SER A 17 7.94 30.28 -2.14
C SER A 17 8.60 28.94 -2.36
N LEU A 18 9.92 28.89 -2.17
CA LEU A 18 10.74 27.69 -2.20
C LEU A 18 10.74 27.03 -0.82
N TYR A 19 10.58 25.70 -0.79
CA TYR A 19 10.63 24.86 0.40
C TYR A 19 11.68 23.75 0.24
N VAL A 20 12.15 23.24 1.37
CA VAL A 20 13.00 22.08 1.45
C VAL A 20 12.39 21.05 2.39
N PHE A 21 12.38 19.79 1.96
CA PHE A 21 12.12 18.63 2.80
C PHE A 21 13.44 17.96 3.14
N LEU A 22 13.69 17.70 4.42
CA LEU A 22 14.89 17.03 4.91
C LEU A 22 14.60 15.56 5.18
N THR A 23 15.22 14.66 4.43
CA THR A 23 14.93 13.22 4.44
C THR A 23 15.12 12.57 5.81
N GLY A 24 16.18 12.91 6.52
CA GLY A 24 16.51 12.30 7.81
C GLY A 24 15.59 12.74 8.94
N SER A 25 15.32 14.04 9.07
CA SER A 25 14.46 14.61 10.12
C SER A 25 12.98 14.66 9.75
N GLN A 26 12.65 14.42 8.47
CA GLN A 26 11.29 14.59 7.91
C GLN A 26 10.70 15.99 8.11
N GLN A 27 11.55 16.99 8.24
CA GLN A 27 11.11 18.36 8.38
C GLN A 27 10.88 19.02 7.01
N VAL A 28 9.83 19.82 6.95
CA VAL A 28 9.54 20.73 5.83
C VAL A 28 9.81 22.15 6.30
N MET A 29 10.67 22.85 5.60
CA MET A 29 11.07 24.22 5.95
C MET A 29 10.93 25.15 4.75
N LYS A 30 10.54 26.42 5.01
CA LYS A 30 10.59 27.45 3.98
C LYS A 30 12.03 27.94 3.81
N VAL A 31 12.50 28.04 2.58
CA VAL A 31 13.80 28.63 2.25
C VAL A 31 13.63 30.17 2.26
N THR A 32 14.03 30.82 3.35
CA THR A 32 13.70 32.22 3.63
C THR A 32 14.76 33.23 3.17
N ASN A 33 15.99 32.77 2.91
CA ASN A 33 17.08 33.66 2.54
C ASN A 33 17.87 33.17 1.32
N SER A 34 18.61 34.09 0.71
CA SER A 34 19.41 33.82 -0.48
C SER A 34 20.57 32.84 -0.23
N GLN A 35 21.11 32.80 0.98
CA GLN A 35 22.21 31.91 1.36
C GLN A 35 21.72 30.45 1.40
N MET A 36 20.60 30.17 2.07
CA MET A 36 19.98 28.84 2.05
C MET A 36 19.65 28.40 0.62
N SER A 37 19.09 29.29 -0.20
CA SER A 37 18.79 28.99 -1.60
C SER A 37 20.05 28.62 -2.40
N ARG A 38 21.14 29.38 -2.24
CA ARG A 38 22.43 29.08 -2.88
C ARG A 38 23.01 27.74 -2.41
N TYR A 39 22.97 27.50 -1.09
CA TYR A 39 23.44 26.24 -0.50
C TYR A 39 22.74 25.03 -1.10
N PHE A 40 21.41 25.00 -1.07
CA PHE A 40 20.66 23.86 -1.61
C PHE A 40 20.80 23.72 -3.13
N ASN A 41 20.88 24.83 -3.89
CA ASN A 41 21.12 24.77 -5.33
C ASN A 41 22.50 24.22 -5.68
N ALA A 42 23.54 24.57 -4.93
CA ALA A 42 24.86 24.00 -5.09
C ALA A 42 24.90 22.51 -4.74
N ALA A 43 24.26 22.12 -3.62
CA ALA A 43 24.13 20.73 -3.21
C ALA A 43 23.35 19.88 -4.24
N MET A 44 22.29 20.43 -4.87
CA MET A 44 21.56 19.77 -5.96
C MET A 44 22.44 19.49 -7.18
N LYS A 45 23.37 20.40 -7.49
CA LYS A 45 24.36 20.24 -8.58
C LYS A 45 25.51 19.31 -8.21
N GLY A 46 25.55 18.81 -6.96
CA GLY A 46 26.62 17.95 -6.47
C GLY A 46 27.96 18.67 -6.28
N MET A 47 27.91 19.97 -6.01
CA MET A 47 29.11 20.78 -5.74
C MET A 47 29.61 20.53 -4.32
N ASP A 48 30.93 20.58 -4.13
CA ASP A 48 31.55 20.43 -2.81
C ASP A 48 31.64 21.75 -2.03
N SER A 49 31.36 22.88 -2.69
CA SER A 49 31.34 24.22 -2.11
C SER A 49 30.27 25.08 -2.75
N VAL A 50 29.86 26.15 -2.07
CA VAL A 50 28.86 27.10 -2.57
C VAL A 50 29.61 28.33 -3.15
N PRO A 51 29.45 28.63 -4.45
CA PRO A 51 30.07 29.83 -5.02
C PRO A 51 29.63 31.09 -4.28
N ASP A 52 30.56 31.99 -4.03
CA ASP A 52 30.34 33.28 -3.37
C ASP A 52 29.68 33.18 -1.97
N MET A 53 29.89 32.10 -1.26
CA MET A 53 29.48 31.92 0.13
C MET A 53 30.72 31.71 1.01
N ASP A 54 30.72 32.34 2.18
CA ASP A 54 31.75 32.12 3.18
C ASP A 54 31.69 30.67 3.67
N GLU A 55 32.86 30.02 3.76
CA GLU A 55 32.98 28.63 4.18
C GLU A 55 32.41 28.38 5.60
N SER A 56 32.50 29.40 6.48
CA SER A 56 31.97 29.31 7.83
C SER A 56 30.43 29.24 7.83
N ILE A 57 29.77 30.00 6.95
CA ILE A 57 28.30 29.96 6.81
C ILE A 57 27.85 28.64 6.21
N ALA A 58 28.55 28.14 5.19
CA ALA A 58 28.26 26.82 4.62
C ALA A 58 28.45 25.69 5.64
N ALA A 59 29.47 25.81 6.49
CA ALA A 59 29.74 24.87 7.58
C ALA A 59 28.66 24.88 8.65
N GLU A 60 28.19 26.07 9.06
CA GLU A 60 27.14 26.24 10.06
C GLU A 60 25.81 25.66 9.56
N LEU A 61 25.39 25.98 8.33
CA LEU A 61 24.20 25.39 7.70
C LEU A 61 24.31 23.86 7.60
N THR A 62 25.46 23.34 7.24
CA THR A 62 25.68 21.88 7.17
C THR A 62 25.57 21.24 8.54
N LYS A 63 26.14 21.87 9.58
CA LYS A 63 26.07 21.39 10.96
C LYS A 63 24.62 21.38 11.46
N GLU A 64 23.88 22.45 11.30
CA GLU A 64 22.47 22.56 11.67
C GLU A 64 21.63 21.46 10.99
N LEU A 65 21.82 21.26 9.67
CA LEU A 65 21.09 20.24 8.92
C LEU A 65 21.46 18.80 9.36
N ILE A 66 22.72 18.58 9.79
CA ILE A 66 23.16 17.28 10.34
C ILE A 66 22.54 17.06 11.73
N GLU A 67 22.56 18.06 12.60
CA GLU A 67 21.95 17.99 13.93
C GLU A 67 20.45 17.70 13.84
N LEU A 68 19.73 18.33 12.91
CA LEU A 68 18.34 18.02 12.63
C LEU A 68 18.14 16.58 12.17
N ARG A 69 19.06 16.04 11.35
CA ARG A 69 19.01 14.63 10.92
C ARG A 69 19.22 13.68 12.09
N ASP A 70 20.18 13.95 12.93
CA ASP A 70 20.61 13.05 14.02
C ASP A 70 19.67 13.13 15.23
N SER A 71 18.75 14.11 15.26
CA SER A 71 17.72 14.23 16.29
C SER A 71 16.62 13.16 16.19
N VAL A 72 16.55 12.42 15.07
CA VAL A 72 15.53 11.40 14.85
C VAL A 72 16.07 10.03 15.23
N VAL A 73 15.50 9.48 16.29
CA VAL A 73 15.76 8.10 16.71
C VAL A 73 14.86 7.16 15.89
N ILE A 74 15.47 6.37 15.00
CA ILE A 74 14.77 5.27 14.35
C ILE A 74 14.55 4.19 15.42
N LYS A 75 13.34 4.06 15.90
CA LYS A 75 12.95 2.91 16.72
C LYS A 75 12.70 1.73 15.79
N ASP A 76 13.67 0.83 15.71
CA ASP A 76 13.44 -0.49 15.15
C ASP A 76 12.43 -1.22 16.03
N THR A 77 11.33 -1.70 15.45
CA THR A 77 10.48 -2.68 16.11
C THR A 77 11.05 -4.05 15.77
N PRO A 78 11.62 -4.79 16.74
CA PRO A 78 12.09 -6.14 16.50
C PRO A 78 10.96 -7.00 15.90
N SER A 79 11.32 -7.93 15.03
CA SER A 79 10.36 -8.81 14.34
C SER A 79 9.53 -9.69 15.30
N SER A 80 9.95 -9.82 16.56
CA SER A 80 9.26 -10.56 17.62
C SER A 80 8.16 -9.76 18.34
N GLU A 81 8.07 -8.45 18.12
CA GLU A 81 7.21 -7.55 18.91
C GLU A 81 6.07 -6.92 18.07
N PHE A 82 5.54 -7.64 17.09
CA PHE A 82 4.37 -7.16 16.36
C PHE A 82 3.13 -7.22 17.24
N GLU A 83 2.55 -6.07 17.56
CA GLU A 83 1.29 -5.99 18.30
C GLU A 83 0.14 -6.62 17.49
N GLN A 84 0.15 -6.44 16.18
CA GLN A 84 -0.82 -7.00 15.25
C GLN A 84 -0.16 -7.80 14.15
N VAL A 85 -0.71 -8.98 13.87
CA VAL A 85 -0.31 -9.86 12.76
C VAL A 85 -1.49 -10.23 11.88
N MET A 86 -1.23 -10.51 10.61
CA MET A 86 -2.25 -10.82 9.63
C MET A 86 -1.94 -12.11 8.87
N LEU A 87 -2.93 -12.99 8.81
CA LEU A 87 -2.92 -14.18 7.98
C LEU A 87 -3.94 -14.02 6.85
N THR A 88 -3.47 -13.95 5.62
CA THR A 88 -4.33 -13.99 4.45
C THR A 88 -4.54 -15.43 4.01
N LEU A 89 -5.80 -15.85 3.98
CA LEU A 89 -6.21 -17.13 3.44
C LEU A 89 -6.59 -16.94 1.97
N ASN A 90 -5.78 -17.48 1.05
CA ASN A 90 -6.13 -17.52 -0.37
C ASN A 90 -7.20 -18.59 -0.57
N THR A 91 -8.46 -18.19 -0.31
CA THR A 91 -9.61 -19.11 -0.20
C THR A 91 -9.82 -19.96 -1.44
N THR A 92 -9.62 -19.37 -2.63
CA THR A 92 -9.81 -20.00 -3.93
C THR A 92 -9.13 -19.19 -5.03
N HIS A 93 -8.71 -19.86 -6.10
CA HIS A 93 -8.35 -19.20 -7.36
C HIS A 93 -9.57 -18.93 -8.26
N GLY A 94 -10.76 -19.45 -7.90
CA GLY A 94 -12.02 -19.24 -8.62
C GLY A 94 -12.50 -17.81 -8.53
N CYS A 95 -12.96 -17.25 -9.67
CA CYS A 95 -13.56 -15.92 -9.73
C CYS A 95 -14.73 -15.90 -10.73
N ASN A 96 -15.76 -15.12 -10.44
CA ASN A 96 -16.89 -14.85 -11.33
C ASN A 96 -16.65 -13.63 -12.23
N MET A 97 -15.43 -13.07 -12.23
CA MET A 97 -15.00 -11.96 -13.07
C MET A 97 -13.74 -12.33 -13.87
N ALA A 98 -13.43 -11.50 -14.90
CA ALA A 98 -12.24 -11.59 -15.74
C ALA A 98 -11.56 -10.20 -15.86
N CYS A 99 -11.20 -9.61 -14.71
CA CYS A 99 -10.52 -8.30 -14.70
C CYS A 99 -9.24 -8.34 -15.51
N ARG A 100 -9.01 -7.33 -16.37
CA ARG A 100 -7.91 -7.31 -17.36
C ARG A 100 -6.52 -7.32 -16.72
N TYR A 101 -6.36 -6.66 -15.59
CA TYR A 101 -5.09 -6.56 -14.85
C TYR A 101 -4.92 -7.67 -13.79
N CYS A 102 -5.86 -8.63 -13.67
CA CYS A 102 -5.87 -9.56 -12.56
C CYS A 102 -4.66 -10.50 -12.62
N PHE A 103 -3.86 -10.49 -11.56
CA PHE A 103 -2.73 -11.39 -11.41
C PHE A 103 -3.15 -12.83 -11.07
N ALA A 104 -4.31 -13.02 -10.43
CA ALA A 104 -4.82 -14.33 -10.03
C ALA A 104 -5.48 -15.12 -11.18
N SER A 105 -5.64 -14.51 -12.37
CA SER A 105 -6.33 -15.13 -13.51
C SER A 105 -5.51 -16.20 -14.24
N THR A 106 -4.29 -16.44 -13.82
CA THR A 106 -3.34 -17.30 -14.55
C THR A 106 -3.52 -18.79 -14.29
N ASP A 107 -4.27 -19.19 -13.27
CA ASP A 107 -4.51 -20.59 -12.99
C ASP A 107 -5.94 -21.05 -13.35
N ASN A 108 -6.03 -22.16 -14.08
CA ASN A 108 -7.30 -22.61 -14.68
C ASN A 108 -8.17 -23.46 -13.74
N ASP A 109 -7.72 -23.86 -12.55
CA ASP A 109 -8.54 -24.66 -11.66
C ASP A 109 -9.36 -23.79 -10.69
N ARG A 110 -10.34 -23.08 -11.26
CA ARG A 110 -11.28 -22.19 -10.54
C ARG A 110 -12.20 -22.90 -9.56
N ARG A 111 -12.10 -24.24 -9.41
CA ARG A 111 -12.95 -25.03 -8.52
C ARG A 111 -12.28 -25.33 -7.19
N LYS A 112 -10.97 -25.16 -7.11
CA LYS A 112 -10.21 -25.51 -5.93
C LYS A 112 -10.48 -24.50 -4.82
N VAL A 113 -10.93 -24.98 -3.68
CA VAL A 113 -11.14 -24.21 -2.46
C VAL A 113 -10.18 -24.73 -1.39
N MET A 114 -9.72 -23.84 -0.53
CA MET A 114 -8.84 -24.18 0.59
C MET A 114 -9.49 -25.24 1.49
N PRO A 115 -8.81 -26.37 1.80
CA PRO A 115 -9.31 -27.32 2.76
C PRO A 115 -9.40 -26.73 4.18
N ALA A 116 -10.48 -27.03 4.92
CA ALA A 116 -10.67 -26.56 6.29
C ALA A 116 -9.49 -26.90 7.23
N LYS A 117 -8.85 -28.06 7.03
CA LYS A 117 -7.64 -28.46 7.78
C LYS A 117 -6.46 -27.52 7.54
N VAL A 118 -6.30 -27.00 6.31
CA VAL A 118 -5.25 -26.02 5.96
C VAL A 118 -5.51 -24.71 6.68
N ALA A 119 -6.74 -24.19 6.63
CA ALA A 119 -7.12 -22.97 7.32
C ALA A 119 -6.87 -23.07 8.84
N ARG A 120 -7.30 -24.17 9.49
CA ARG A 120 -7.08 -24.42 10.93
C ARG A 120 -5.60 -24.41 11.26
N LYS A 121 -4.82 -25.21 10.56
CA LYS A 121 -3.38 -25.34 10.82
C LYS A 121 -2.63 -24.04 10.60
N SER A 122 -3.04 -23.25 9.61
CA SER A 122 -2.48 -21.91 9.35
C SER A 122 -2.72 -20.94 10.51
N VAL A 123 -3.92 -20.95 11.11
CA VAL A 123 -4.26 -20.12 12.28
C VAL A 123 -3.45 -20.57 13.51
N GLU A 124 -3.33 -21.88 13.73
CA GLU A 124 -2.53 -22.44 14.82
C GLU A 124 -1.03 -22.11 14.65
N ASN A 125 -0.49 -22.20 13.44
CA ASN A 125 0.88 -21.81 13.12
C ASN A 125 1.11 -20.32 13.34
N LEU A 126 0.16 -19.44 12.98
CA LEU A 126 0.26 -18.01 13.21
C LEU A 126 0.38 -17.68 14.71
N LEU A 127 -0.41 -18.35 15.56
CA LEU A 127 -0.34 -18.21 17.01
C LEU A 127 1.01 -18.68 17.58
N MET A 128 1.56 -19.78 17.06
CA MET A 128 2.87 -20.29 17.47
C MET A 128 4.02 -19.40 17.00
N GLN A 129 3.90 -18.80 15.83
CA GLN A 129 4.95 -17.98 15.25
C GLN A 129 5.03 -16.59 15.86
N TYR A 130 3.89 -16.03 16.28
CA TYR A 130 3.79 -14.70 16.89
C TYR A 130 3.09 -14.74 18.27
N PRO A 131 3.68 -15.44 19.24
CA PRO A 131 3.04 -15.66 20.54
C PRO A 131 2.80 -14.36 21.32
N GLU A 132 3.61 -13.32 21.07
CA GLU A 132 3.52 -12.03 21.77
C GLU A 132 2.52 -11.07 21.14
N ALA A 133 2.01 -11.37 19.93
CA ALA A 133 1.03 -10.53 19.28
C ALA A 133 -0.28 -10.47 20.11
N LYS A 134 -0.90 -9.28 20.15
CA LYS A 134 -2.16 -9.04 20.85
C LYS A 134 -3.37 -9.16 19.92
N ARG A 135 -3.17 -8.91 18.63
CA ARG A 135 -4.24 -8.88 17.64
C ARG A 135 -3.91 -9.73 16.42
N TYR A 136 -4.81 -10.65 16.07
CA TYR A 136 -4.68 -11.56 14.96
C TYR A 136 -5.76 -11.30 13.91
N MET A 137 -5.36 -10.86 12.72
CA MET A 137 -6.28 -10.55 11.65
C MET A 137 -6.33 -11.70 10.65
N ILE A 138 -7.51 -12.23 10.41
CA ILE A 138 -7.75 -13.28 9.41
C ILE A 138 -8.39 -12.63 8.19
N TYR A 139 -7.69 -12.67 7.07
CA TYR A 139 -8.05 -11.99 5.84
C TYR A 139 -8.43 -12.99 4.75
N PHE A 140 -9.71 -13.01 4.37
CA PHE A 140 -10.20 -13.82 3.27
C PHE A 140 -9.91 -13.13 1.94
N PHE A 141 -9.15 -13.80 1.09
CA PHE A 141 -8.67 -13.30 -0.19
C PHE A 141 -8.72 -14.39 -1.25
N GLY A 142 -8.31 -14.09 -2.50
CA GLY A 142 -8.18 -15.04 -3.60
C GLY A 142 -8.77 -14.51 -4.90
N GLY A 143 -9.38 -15.37 -5.70
CA GLY A 143 -10.18 -14.95 -6.86
C GLY A 143 -11.41 -14.17 -6.40
N GLU A 144 -12.46 -14.89 -5.96
CA GLU A 144 -13.60 -14.29 -5.26
C GLU A 144 -13.97 -15.16 -4.04
N PRO A 145 -13.63 -14.74 -2.82
CA PRO A 145 -13.88 -15.54 -1.62
C PRO A 145 -15.36 -15.86 -1.39
N LEU A 146 -16.26 -14.95 -1.76
CA LEU A 146 -17.70 -15.12 -1.55
C LEU A 146 -18.34 -16.21 -2.42
N LEU A 147 -17.62 -16.80 -3.37
CA LEU A 147 -18.04 -18.04 -4.03
C LEU A 147 -18.13 -19.21 -3.04
N HIS A 148 -17.40 -19.16 -1.94
CA HIS A 148 -17.30 -20.19 -0.92
C HIS A 148 -17.76 -19.70 0.47
N LYS A 149 -18.97 -19.13 0.55
CA LYS A 149 -19.53 -18.55 1.78
C LYS A 149 -19.56 -19.51 2.97
N LEU A 150 -19.81 -20.80 2.73
CA LEU A 150 -19.81 -21.84 3.79
C LEU A 150 -18.40 -21.99 4.39
N PHE A 151 -17.37 -22.10 3.55
CA PHE A 151 -15.98 -22.14 4.03
C PHE A 151 -15.65 -20.93 4.92
N ILE A 152 -16.09 -19.72 4.55
CA ILE A 152 -15.86 -18.51 5.34
C ILE A 152 -16.58 -18.63 6.71
N LYS A 153 -17.86 -19.05 6.72
CA LYS A 153 -18.64 -19.24 7.95
C LYS A 153 -17.99 -20.28 8.87
N ASP A 154 -17.59 -21.41 8.33
CA ASP A 154 -16.92 -22.50 9.08
C ASP A 154 -15.57 -22.06 9.62
N THR A 155 -14.80 -21.30 8.83
CA THR A 155 -13.52 -20.74 9.27
C THR A 155 -13.70 -19.74 10.40
N VAL A 156 -14.70 -18.85 10.33
CA VAL A 156 -15.01 -17.90 11.42
C VAL A 156 -15.37 -18.66 12.71
N ALA A 157 -16.19 -19.71 12.63
CA ALA A 157 -16.53 -20.55 13.78
C ALA A 157 -15.29 -21.22 14.37
N MET A 158 -14.43 -21.78 13.51
CA MET A 158 -13.15 -22.39 13.89
C MET A 158 -12.21 -21.41 14.58
N VAL A 159 -12.05 -20.19 14.04
CA VAL A 159 -11.21 -19.16 14.68
C VAL A 159 -11.72 -18.78 16.07
N LYS A 160 -13.05 -18.60 16.22
CA LYS A 160 -13.67 -18.35 17.53
C LYS A 160 -13.37 -19.46 18.52
N GLU A 161 -13.42 -20.72 18.08
CA GLU A 161 -13.05 -21.89 18.91
C GLU A 161 -11.59 -21.85 19.33
N VAL A 162 -10.66 -21.61 18.40
CA VAL A 162 -9.21 -21.55 18.64
C VAL A 162 -8.84 -20.44 19.65
N PHE A 163 -9.57 -19.33 19.62
CA PHE A 163 -9.31 -18.18 20.52
C PHE A 163 -10.12 -18.22 21.83
N LYS A 164 -11.02 -19.20 22.02
CA LYS A 164 -11.95 -19.24 23.18
C LYS A 164 -11.27 -19.06 24.54
N ASP A 165 -10.11 -19.67 24.72
CA ASP A 165 -9.38 -19.68 26.00
C ASP A 165 -8.19 -18.69 26.02
N LYS A 166 -8.08 -17.78 25.03
CA LYS A 166 -7.00 -16.81 24.87
C LYS A 166 -7.48 -15.40 25.18
N GLN A 167 -7.75 -15.12 26.46
CA GLN A 167 -8.35 -13.85 26.90
C GLN A 167 -7.45 -12.61 26.70
N ASP A 168 -6.13 -12.81 26.61
CA ASP A 168 -5.15 -11.75 26.35
C ASP A 168 -4.97 -11.42 24.88
N LYS A 169 -5.64 -12.17 23.99
CA LYS A 169 -5.53 -12.05 22.54
C LYS A 169 -6.88 -11.70 21.91
N SER A 170 -6.83 -10.89 20.88
CA SER A 170 -8.00 -10.53 20.07
C SER A 170 -7.84 -10.99 18.64
N PHE A 171 -8.95 -11.19 17.95
CA PHE A 171 -8.96 -11.51 16.51
C PHE A 171 -9.97 -10.64 15.78
N GLY A 172 -9.79 -10.51 14.48
CA GLY A 172 -10.69 -9.79 13.60
C GLY A 172 -10.72 -10.40 12.21
N PHE A 173 -11.74 -10.08 11.45
CA PHE A 173 -11.95 -10.61 10.11
C PHE A 173 -11.95 -9.50 9.06
N LEU A 174 -11.20 -9.76 7.97
CA LEU A 174 -11.21 -8.93 6.77
C LEU A 174 -11.61 -9.80 5.57
N ILE A 175 -12.23 -9.19 4.60
CA ILE A 175 -12.52 -9.84 3.32
C ILE A 175 -12.33 -8.85 2.19
N ASN A 176 -11.65 -9.27 1.11
CA ASN A 176 -11.64 -8.52 -0.14
C ASN A 176 -12.55 -9.22 -1.14
N THR A 177 -13.50 -8.49 -1.68
CA THR A 177 -14.49 -9.03 -2.63
C THR A 177 -14.68 -8.09 -3.82
N ASN A 178 -15.07 -8.66 -4.95
CA ASN A 178 -15.49 -7.88 -6.10
C ASN A 178 -16.90 -7.28 -5.97
N GLY A 179 -17.62 -7.56 -4.88
CA GLY A 179 -18.91 -6.96 -4.56
C GLY A 179 -20.13 -7.59 -5.24
N LEU A 180 -19.96 -8.43 -6.26
CA LEU A 180 -21.08 -8.97 -7.04
C LEU A 180 -22.03 -9.87 -6.25
N LEU A 181 -21.55 -10.49 -5.18
CA LEU A 181 -22.29 -11.44 -4.36
C LEU A 181 -22.83 -10.84 -3.05
N ILE A 182 -22.67 -9.53 -2.87
CA ILE A 182 -23.20 -8.79 -1.72
C ILE A 182 -24.64 -8.33 -2.04
N ASN A 183 -25.58 -9.24 -1.96
CA ASN A 183 -26.99 -8.98 -2.25
C ASN A 183 -27.97 -9.81 -1.38
N ASN A 184 -27.45 -10.35 -0.30
CA ASN A 184 -28.19 -11.29 0.57
C ASN A 184 -28.14 -10.77 2.02
N ASP A 185 -29.29 -10.59 2.64
CA ASP A 185 -29.44 -10.08 4.00
C ASP A 185 -28.70 -10.97 5.03
N ASP A 186 -28.74 -12.29 4.87
CA ASP A 186 -28.02 -13.22 5.75
C ASP A 186 -26.50 -13.01 5.73
N LEU A 187 -25.92 -12.63 4.57
CA LEU A 187 -24.50 -12.34 4.46
C LEU A 187 -24.16 -11.00 5.12
N LEU A 188 -25.01 -10.00 4.94
CA LEU A 188 -24.82 -8.68 5.56
C LEU A 188 -24.93 -8.76 7.09
N GLU A 189 -25.89 -9.53 7.60
CA GLU A 189 -26.02 -9.81 9.03
C GLU A 189 -24.81 -10.55 9.57
N PHE A 190 -24.37 -11.61 8.90
CA PHE A 190 -23.15 -12.33 9.24
C PHE A 190 -21.91 -11.43 9.33
N PHE A 191 -21.73 -10.51 8.39
CA PHE A 191 -20.62 -9.54 8.44
C PHE A 191 -20.72 -8.63 9.65
N LYS A 192 -21.90 -8.14 10.00
CA LYS A 192 -22.13 -7.31 11.20
C LYS A 192 -21.87 -8.05 12.49
N GLU A 193 -22.46 -9.23 12.66
CA GLU A 193 -22.31 -10.06 13.87
C GLU A 193 -20.87 -10.44 14.17
N ASN A 194 -20.05 -10.56 13.10
CA ASN A 194 -18.65 -10.94 13.22
C ASN A 194 -17.68 -9.76 13.03
N ASN A 195 -18.17 -8.53 13.02
CA ASN A 195 -17.38 -7.29 12.88
C ASN A 195 -16.39 -7.35 11.70
N PHE A 196 -16.85 -7.85 10.55
CA PHE A 196 -16.01 -7.86 9.36
C PHE A 196 -15.67 -6.45 8.92
N ASN A 197 -14.44 -6.24 8.48
CA ASN A 197 -14.07 -5.12 7.63
C ASN A 197 -14.07 -5.62 6.18
N VAL A 198 -15.05 -5.16 5.40
CA VAL A 198 -15.27 -5.60 4.02
C VAL A 198 -14.60 -4.61 3.06
N THR A 199 -13.63 -5.08 2.29
CA THR A 199 -13.04 -4.28 1.21
C THR A 199 -13.72 -4.64 -0.11
N VAL A 200 -14.35 -3.66 -0.77
CA VAL A 200 -14.98 -3.85 -2.08
C VAL A 200 -14.11 -3.26 -3.16
N SER A 201 -13.79 -4.08 -4.14
CA SER A 201 -12.98 -3.67 -5.29
C SER A 201 -13.86 -2.99 -6.36
N ILE A 202 -13.58 -1.72 -6.62
CA ILE A 202 -14.20 -0.90 -7.67
C ILE A 202 -13.16 0.12 -8.15
N ASP A 203 -13.06 0.40 -9.46
CA ASP A 203 -11.94 1.18 -10.01
C ASP A 203 -12.30 2.62 -10.36
N GLY A 204 -13.55 3.02 -10.21
CA GLY A 204 -14.01 4.38 -10.54
C GLY A 204 -15.42 4.42 -11.09
N PRO A 205 -15.81 5.47 -11.83
CA PRO A 205 -17.08 5.58 -12.55
C PRO A 205 -17.33 4.40 -13.51
N GLU A 206 -18.57 4.22 -13.97
CA GLU A 206 -19.01 3.07 -14.77
C GLU A 206 -18.07 2.77 -15.95
N GLU A 207 -17.73 3.78 -16.74
CA GLU A 207 -16.88 3.61 -17.92
C GLU A 207 -15.47 3.10 -17.53
N ILE A 208 -14.84 3.69 -16.51
CA ILE A 208 -13.52 3.31 -16.06
C ILE A 208 -13.55 1.92 -15.41
N ASN A 209 -14.52 1.68 -14.53
CA ASN A 209 -14.66 0.37 -13.89
C ASN A 209 -14.85 -0.74 -14.92
N ASP A 210 -15.79 -0.56 -15.85
CA ASP A 210 -16.18 -1.59 -16.81
C ASP A 210 -15.16 -1.77 -17.93
N SER A 211 -14.23 -0.83 -18.12
CA SER A 211 -13.05 -1.02 -19.00
C SER A 211 -12.04 -2.01 -18.42
N ASN A 212 -11.97 -2.15 -17.09
CA ASN A 212 -11.00 -3.00 -16.40
C ASN A 212 -11.64 -4.24 -15.77
N ARG A 213 -12.78 -4.06 -15.10
CA ARG A 213 -13.46 -5.08 -14.29
C ARG A 213 -14.66 -5.66 -15.01
N VAL A 214 -14.39 -6.60 -15.90
CA VAL A 214 -15.42 -7.26 -16.72
C VAL A 214 -15.88 -8.57 -16.10
N LEU A 215 -17.14 -8.93 -16.35
CA LEU A 215 -17.66 -10.27 -16.03
C LEU A 215 -17.07 -11.31 -16.98
N LEU A 216 -17.25 -12.59 -16.68
CA LEU A 216 -16.77 -13.72 -17.53
C LEU A 216 -17.31 -13.67 -18.97
N ASN A 217 -18.49 -13.09 -19.17
CA ASN A 217 -19.11 -12.89 -20.50
C ASN A 217 -18.67 -11.59 -21.20
N GLY A 218 -17.73 -10.83 -20.58
CA GLY A 218 -17.21 -9.57 -21.10
C GLY A 218 -18.09 -8.34 -20.83
N SER A 219 -19.25 -8.47 -20.16
CA SER A 219 -20.08 -7.32 -19.80
C SER A 219 -19.51 -6.58 -18.58
N GLY A 220 -19.95 -5.32 -18.39
CA GLY A 220 -19.55 -4.50 -17.25
C GLY A 220 -20.09 -5.02 -15.92
N SER A 221 -19.42 -4.67 -14.84
CA SER A 221 -19.73 -5.10 -13.48
C SER A 221 -20.22 -3.98 -12.58
N PHE A 222 -20.04 -2.72 -12.97
CA PHE A 222 -20.27 -1.53 -12.15
C PHE A 222 -21.63 -1.52 -11.44
N LYS A 223 -22.72 -1.70 -12.19
CA LYS A 223 -24.07 -1.65 -11.63
C LYS A 223 -24.33 -2.69 -10.55
N MET A 224 -23.72 -3.87 -10.68
CA MET A 224 -23.84 -4.93 -9.69
C MET A 224 -23.01 -4.60 -8.44
N ILE A 225 -21.79 -4.09 -8.61
CA ILE A 225 -20.94 -3.66 -7.50
C ILE A 225 -21.61 -2.54 -6.71
N MET A 226 -22.17 -1.53 -7.39
CA MET A 226 -22.87 -0.41 -6.74
C MET A 226 -24.06 -0.86 -5.93
N ARG A 227 -24.84 -1.85 -6.39
CA ARG A 227 -25.93 -2.46 -5.60
C ARG A 227 -25.42 -3.09 -4.30
N GLY A 228 -24.26 -3.77 -4.36
CA GLY A 228 -23.62 -4.33 -3.17
C GLY A 228 -23.16 -3.25 -2.18
N ILE A 229 -22.58 -2.17 -2.67
CA ILE A 229 -22.17 -1.01 -1.85
C ILE A 229 -23.39 -0.37 -1.16
N GLU A 230 -24.47 -0.12 -1.90
CA GLU A 230 -25.70 0.44 -1.34
C GLU A 230 -26.34 -0.49 -0.29
N ALA A 231 -26.34 -1.81 -0.53
CA ALA A 231 -26.82 -2.79 0.43
C ALA A 231 -26.02 -2.75 1.74
N MET A 232 -24.69 -2.66 1.67
CA MET A 232 -23.83 -2.52 2.85
C MET A 232 -24.05 -1.20 3.60
N LYS A 233 -24.20 -0.09 2.89
CA LYS A 233 -24.54 1.21 3.50
C LYS A 233 -25.85 1.12 4.28
N LYS A 234 -26.90 0.59 3.64
CA LYS A 234 -28.21 0.41 4.26
C LYS A 234 -28.16 -0.51 5.49
N ALA A 235 -27.41 -1.60 5.42
CA ALA A 235 -27.23 -2.55 6.52
C ALA A 235 -26.24 -2.06 7.59
N LYS A 236 -25.55 -0.93 7.37
CA LYS A 236 -24.49 -0.40 8.26
C LYS A 236 -23.37 -1.43 8.53
N VAL A 237 -22.97 -2.17 7.49
CA VAL A 237 -21.78 -3.01 7.51
C VAL A 237 -20.56 -2.11 7.45
N ASN A 238 -19.50 -2.44 8.20
CA ASN A 238 -18.24 -1.72 8.09
C ASN A 238 -17.52 -2.12 6.78
N PHE A 239 -17.30 -1.16 5.89
CA PHE A 239 -16.63 -1.41 4.62
C PHE A 239 -15.75 -0.25 4.19
N ASN A 240 -14.83 -0.55 3.31
CA ASN A 240 -14.02 0.40 2.55
C ASN A 240 -13.98 -0.01 1.08
N LEU A 241 -13.59 0.92 0.22
CA LEU A 241 -13.46 0.70 -1.22
C LEU A 241 -11.98 0.60 -1.61
N ARG A 242 -11.69 -0.21 -2.62
CA ARG A 242 -10.33 -0.37 -3.14
C ARG A 242 -10.30 -0.21 -4.64
N ALA A 243 -9.57 0.80 -5.12
CA ALA A 243 -9.33 1.01 -6.53
C ALA A 243 -7.99 0.42 -6.97
N THR A 244 -7.95 -0.09 -8.20
CA THR A 244 -6.70 -0.43 -8.90
C THR A 244 -6.55 0.48 -10.10
N ILE A 245 -5.58 1.38 -10.05
CA ILE A 245 -5.28 2.32 -11.13
C ILE A 245 -4.38 1.62 -12.15
N SER A 246 -4.91 1.37 -13.33
CA SER A 246 -4.21 0.75 -14.46
C SER A 246 -3.88 1.79 -15.53
N PRO A 247 -3.05 1.46 -16.53
CA PRO A 247 -2.80 2.32 -17.70
C PRO A 247 -4.06 2.70 -18.49
N MET A 248 -5.17 1.97 -18.27
CA MET A 248 -6.47 2.28 -18.90
C MET A 248 -7.15 3.53 -18.32
N VAL A 249 -6.78 3.95 -17.10
CA VAL A 249 -7.33 5.14 -16.45
C VAL A 249 -6.71 6.39 -17.08
N LYS A 250 -7.51 7.17 -17.80
CA LYS A 250 -7.05 8.38 -18.51
C LYS A 250 -7.37 9.67 -17.78
N ASN A 251 -8.29 9.66 -16.80
CA ASN A 251 -8.65 10.79 -15.97
C ASN A 251 -8.67 10.41 -14.48
N LEU A 252 -7.55 10.66 -13.82
CA LEU A 252 -7.39 10.29 -12.42
C LEU A 252 -8.25 11.16 -11.48
N LEU A 253 -8.41 12.45 -11.77
CA LEU A 253 -9.23 13.35 -10.97
C LEU A 253 -10.71 12.93 -10.97
N GLU A 254 -11.22 12.43 -12.08
CA GLU A 254 -12.59 11.92 -12.17
C GLU A 254 -12.78 10.69 -11.25
N VAL A 255 -11.80 9.79 -11.19
CA VAL A 255 -11.81 8.63 -10.29
C VAL A 255 -11.88 9.08 -8.83
N PHE A 256 -11.06 10.04 -8.43
CA PHE A 256 -11.06 10.52 -7.04
C PHE A 256 -12.33 11.28 -6.67
N ARG A 257 -12.86 12.11 -7.56
CA ARG A 257 -14.16 12.79 -7.37
C ARG A 257 -15.30 11.78 -7.20
N PHE A 258 -15.30 10.73 -8.00
CA PHE A 258 -16.27 9.64 -7.85
C PHE A 258 -16.19 8.99 -6.47
N PHE A 259 -14.99 8.62 -6.00
CA PHE A 259 -14.84 8.02 -4.67
C PHE A 259 -15.24 8.97 -3.54
N GLU A 260 -14.86 10.23 -3.61
CA GLU A 260 -15.26 11.23 -2.62
C GLU A 260 -16.78 11.41 -2.57
N SER A 261 -17.47 11.30 -3.72
CA SER A 261 -18.95 11.37 -3.79
C SER A 261 -19.67 10.18 -3.15
N LEU A 262 -18.98 9.05 -3.01
CA LEU A 262 -19.54 7.87 -2.35
C LEU A 262 -19.55 7.98 -0.81
N GLU A 263 -18.88 8.96 -0.23
CA GLU A 263 -18.83 9.21 1.21
C GLU A 263 -18.42 7.96 2.03
N ALA A 264 -17.57 7.13 1.47
CA ALA A 264 -17.05 5.91 2.09
C ALA A 264 -15.53 5.90 2.05
N PRO A 265 -14.84 5.39 3.10
CA PRO A 265 -13.39 5.28 3.07
C PRO A 265 -12.92 4.50 1.86
N TYR A 266 -11.90 4.99 1.18
CA TYR A 266 -11.29 4.28 0.07
C TYR A 266 -9.77 4.39 0.08
N ALA A 267 -9.16 3.35 -0.46
CA ALA A 267 -7.73 3.30 -0.75
C ALA A 267 -7.53 2.94 -2.23
N TYR A 268 -6.36 3.25 -2.77
CA TYR A 268 -6.02 2.89 -4.13
C TYR A 268 -4.62 2.27 -4.22
N SER A 269 -4.37 1.59 -5.31
CA SER A 269 -3.03 1.14 -5.69
C SER A 269 -2.90 1.18 -7.20
N PHE A 270 -1.67 1.33 -7.65
CA PHE A 270 -1.37 1.16 -9.07
C PHE A 270 -1.16 -0.32 -9.38
N THR A 271 -1.46 -0.70 -10.62
CA THR A 271 -1.13 -2.04 -11.10
C THR A 271 0.35 -2.32 -10.96
N ILE A 272 0.68 -3.56 -10.62
CA ILE A 272 2.06 -4.06 -10.59
C ILE A 272 2.20 -5.20 -11.59
N ILE A 273 3.42 -5.38 -12.11
CA ILE A 273 3.72 -6.48 -13.00
C ILE A 273 4.01 -7.71 -12.13
N THR A 274 3.16 -8.72 -12.23
CA THR A 274 3.35 -10.00 -11.53
C THR A 274 3.53 -11.18 -12.49
N ASP A 275 3.19 -10.97 -13.77
CA ASP A 275 3.34 -11.94 -14.86
C ASP A 275 3.64 -11.20 -16.17
N LYS A 276 4.54 -11.77 -16.98
CA LYS A 276 4.86 -11.24 -18.32
C LYS A 276 3.66 -11.19 -19.27
N LYS A 277 2.68 -12.08 -19.10
CA LYS A 277 1.48 -12.14 -19.91
C LYS A 277 0.59 -10.91 -19.75
N ASN A 278 0.55 -10.32 -18.55
CA ASN A 278 -0.29 -9.16 -18.23
C ASN A 278 0.46 -7.82 -18.33
N LYS A 279 1.65 -7.82 -18.95
CA LYS A 279 2.51 -6.63 -19.01
C LYS A 279 1.82 -5.43 -19.66
N LYS A 280 1.05 -5.65 -20.72
CA LYS A 280 0.37 -4.58 -21.46
C LYS A 280 -0.68 -3.84 -20.63
N GLU A 281 -1.38 -4.57 -19.77
CA GLU A 281 -2.46 -4.08 -18.92
C GLU A 281 -1.97 -3.53 -17.58
N THR A 282 -0.71 -3.76 -17.24
CA THR A 282 -0.18 -3.45 -15.90
C THR A 282 1.03 -2.53 -15.89
N LYS A 283 1.83 -2.49 -16.96
CA LYS A 283 2.99 -1.60 -17.07
C LYS A 283 2.61 -0.29 -17.74
N PHE A 284 2.85 0.81 -17.04
CA PHE A 284 2.75 2.16 -17.60
C PHE A 284 3.95 2.45 -18.52
N THR A 285 3.69 3.11 -19.64
CA THR A 285 4.73 3.70 -20.48
C THR A 285 5.31 4.94 -19.79
N GLU A 286 6.47 5.41 -20.21
CA GLU A 286 7.04 6.66 -19.69
C GLU A 286 6.14 7.88 -19.92
N GLU A 287 5.42 7.92 -21.04
CA GLU A 287 4.47 8.98 -21.34
C GLU A 287 3.28 8.94 -20.39
N GLU A 288 2.73 7.75 -20.13
CA GLU A 288 1.65 7.55 -19.18
C GLU A 288 2.09 7.89 -17.75
N LEU A 289 3.32 7.55 -17.33
CA LEU A 289 3.86 7.95 -16.04
C LEU A 289 4.01 9.47 -15.92
N ARG A 290 4.47 10.15 -16.98
CA ARG A 290 4.54 11.63 -17.00
C ARG A 290 3.16 12.28 -16.91
N ALA A 291 2.18 11.75 -17.66
CA ALA A 291 0.79 12.21 -17.61
C ALA A 291 0.17 11.97 -16.23
N LEU A 292 0.41 10.79 -15.65
CA LEU A 292 -0.04 10.42 -14.31
C LEU A 292 0.47 11.39 -13.23
N GLY A 293 1.75 11.79 -13.29
CA GLY A 293 2.31 12.75 -12.34
C GLY A 293 1.62 14.12 -12.38
N LYS A 294 1.22 14.59 -13.56
CA LYS A 294 0.45 15.84 -13.71
C LYS A 294 -0.97 15.69 -13.15
N GLN A 295 -1.66 14.62 -13.51
CA GLN A 295 -3.00 14.33 -13.01
C GLN A 295 -3.02 14.15 -11.48
N TYR A 296 -1.96 13.57 -10.93
CA TYR A 296 -1.84 13.39 -9.48
C TYR A 296 -1.68 14.73 -8.74
N ALA A 297 -1.04 15.73 -9.34
CA ALA A 297 -1.02 17.09 -8.80
C ALA A 297 -2.43 17.68 -8.68
N GLU A 298 -3.27 17.53 -9.72
CA GLU A 298 -4.67 17.98 -9.70
C GLU A 298 -5.50 17.27 -8.63
N VAL A 299 -5.31 15.94 -8.48
CA VAL A 299 -5.96 15.15 -7.42
C VAL A 299 -5.56 15.64 -6.04
N THR A 300 -4.25 15.86 -5.85
CA THR A 300 -3.72 16.26 -4.55
C THR A 300 -4.19 17.68 -4.18
N ASP A 301 -4.26 18.59 -5.15
CA ASP A 301 -4.84 19.92 -4.95
C ASP A 301 -6.32 19.85 -4.59
N PHE A 302 -7.10 19.05 -5.29
CA PHE A 302 -8.52 18.83 -4.98
C PHE A 302 -8.74 18.32 -3.54
N LEU A 303 -7.97 17.31 -3.11
CA LEU A 303 -8.07 16.76 -1.76
C LEU A 303 -7.57 17.76 -0.69
N ALA A 304 -6.52 18.52 -0.99
CA ALA A 304 -6.01 19.56 -0.10
C ALA A 304 -7.03 20.69 0.09
N ASP A 305 -7.70 21.13 -0.97
CA ASP A 305 -8.74 22.15 -0.90
C ASP A 305 -9.92 21.71 -0.03
N LYS A 306 -10.34 20.42 -0.11
CA LYS A 306 -11.35 19.87 0.79
C LYS A 306 -10.91 19.98 2.27
N VAL A 307 -9.66 19.60 2.58
CA VAL A 307 -9.12 19.73 3.95
C VAL A 307 -9.13 21.18 4.42
N ILE A 308 -8.67 22.14 3.59
CA ILE A 308 -8.63 23.57 3.90
C ILE A 308 -10.03 24.12 4.17
N ASN A 309 -11.03 23.66 3.40
CA ASN A 309 -12.42 24.05 3.55
C ASN A 309 -13.14 23.37 4.73
N GLY A 310 -12.46 22.51 5.49
CA GLY A 310 -13.04 21.75 6.59
C GLY A 310 -13.97 20.60 6.14
N GLU A 311 -13.90 20.22 4.86
CA GLU A 311 -14.65 19.09 4.32
C GLU A 311 -13.99 17.76 4.68
N LYS A 312 -14.80 16.73 4.86
CA LYS A 312 -14.27 15.38 5.08
C LYS A 312 -13.64 14.83 3.80
N VAL A 313 -12.44 14.27 3.94
CA VAL A 313 -11.73 13.52 2.89
C VAL A 313 -11.82 12.04 3.22
N TYR A 314 -12.22 11.23 2.24
CA TYR A 314 -12.40 9.78 2.38
C TYR A 314 -11.22 8.96 1.84
N CYS A 315 -10.29 9.60 1.12
CA CYS A 315 -9.05 8.98 0.64
C CYS A 315 -8.11 8.66 1.80
N THR A 316 -8.08 7.40 2.24
CA THR A 316 -7.28 6.98 3.40
C THR A 316 -5.78 7.10 3.14
N ASP A 317 -5.31 6.79 1.92
CA ASP A 317 -3.90 6.92 1.56
C ASP A 317 -3.40 8.36 1.64
N PHE A 318 -4.22 9.35 1.24
CA PHE A 318 -3.86 10.77 1.33
C PHE A 318 -3.77 11.22 2.79
N ILE A 319 -4.75 10.88 3.62
CA ILE A 319 -4.78 11.22 5.04
C ILE A 319 -3.61 10.55 5.78
N GLU A 320 -3.30 9.28 5.47
CA GLU A 320 -2.13 8.59 6.05
C GLU A 320 -0.83 9.31 5.71
N ARG A 321 -0.62 9.71 4.44
CA ARG A 321 0.58 10.44 4.04
C ARG A 321 0.71 11.80 4.75
N LEU A 322 -0.38 12.54 4.90
CA LEU A 322 -0.37 13.78 5.69
C LEU A 322 -0.02 13.51 7.15
N SER A 323 -0.55 12.44 7.74
CA SER A 323 -0.26 12.03 9.11
C SER A 323 1.22 11.64 9.29
N ILE A 324 1.81 10.95 8.33
CA ILE A 324 3.25 10.61 8.32
C ILE A 324 4.10 11.88 8.38
N LEU A 325 3.78 12.89 7.57
CA LEU A 325 4.49 14.18 7.56
C LEU A 325 4.27 14.97 8.85
N GLU A 326 3.05 14.99 9.38
CA GLU A 326 2.70 15.70 10.61
C GLU A 326 3.46 15.17 11.83
N HIS A 327 3.49 13.84 11.95
CA HIS A 327 4.12 13.17 13.09
C HIS A 327 5.59 12.80 12.82
N ARG A 328 6.10 13.08 11.60
CA ARG A 328 7.46 12.76 11.17
C ARG A 328 7.81 11.28 11.36
N TRP A 329 6.88 10.40 11.03
CA TRP A 329 7.10 8.96 11.14
C TRP A 329 8.07 8.47 10.07
N LEU A 330 9.13 7.79 10.52
CA LEU A 330 10.08 7.14 9.62
C LEU A 330 9.59 5.76 9.25
N ARG A 331 9.40 5.53 7.95
CA ARG A 331 9.10 4.22 7.41
C ARG A 331 10.41 3.53 7.03
N THR A 332 10.90 2.67 7.93
CA THR A 332 12.13 1.90 7.69
C THR A 332 11.89 0.65 6.85
N HIS A 333 10.63 0.25 6.71
CA HIS A 333 10.15 -0.86 5.89
C HIS A 333 8.94 -0.41 5.07
N GLY A 334 8.84 -0.88 3.81
CA GLY A 334 7.78 -0.44 2.88
C GLY A 334 6.44 -1.09 3.11
N CYS A 335 6.45 -2.35 3.54
CA CYS A 335 5.24 -3.13 3.78
C CYS A 335 5.52 -4.30 4.72
N GLU A 336 4.46 -4.94 5.20
CA GLU A 336 4.51 -6.03 6.17
C GLU A 336 4.65 -7.42 5.54
N ALA A 337 4.88 -7.50 4.21
CA ALA A 337 5.04 -8.76 3.50
C ALA A 337 6.17 -9.61 4.08
N GLY A 338 5.86 -10.83 4.53
CA GLY A 338 6.81 -11.75 5.18
C GLY A 338 7.25 -11.35 6.59
N ARG A 339 6.78 -10.21 7.12
CA ARG A 339 7.06 -9.71 8.48
C ARG A 339 5.91 -10.03 9.42
N SER A 340 4.91 -9.16 9.51
CA SER A 340 3.68 -9.35 10.30
C SER A 340 2.49 -9.79 9.44
N ALA A 341 2.65 -9.86 8.11
CA ALA A 341 1.64 -10.34 7.17
C ALA A 341 2.17 -11.53 6.39
N LEU A 342 1.37 -12.59 6.35
CA LEU A 342 1.62 -13.83 5.62
C LEU A 342 0.41 -14.18 4.77
N ILE A 343 0.61 -14.87 3.66
CA ILE A 343 -0.47 -15.51 2.91
C ILE A 343 -0.23 -17.01 2.82
N VAL A 344 -1.30 -17.78 2.88
CA VAL A 344 -1.29 -19.21 2.65
C VAL A 344 -2.24 -19.56 1.50
N ASP A 345 -1.81 -20.42 0.61
CA ASP A 345 -2.64 -20.94 -0.48
C ASP A 345 -3.43 -22.19 -0.07
N GLU A 346 -4.23 -22.72 -0.97
CA GLU A 346 -5.06 -23.91 -0.73
C GLU A 346 -4.24 -25.23 -0.61
N ASN A 347 -2.94 -25.23 -0.96
CA ASN A 347 -2.04 -26.36 -0.75
C ASN A 347 -1.41 -26.30 0.65
N GLY A 348 -1.52 -25.16 1.34
CA GLY A 348 -0.89 -24.90 2.61
C GLY A 348 0.51 -24.27 2.48
N ASP A 349 0.88 -23.78 1.31
CA ASP A 349 2.15 -23.11 1.09
C ASP A 349 2.09 -21.65 1.51
N TYR A 350 3.11 -21.19 2.24
CA TYR A 350 3.22 -19.80 2.71
C TYR A 350 4.02 -18.95 1.72
N TYR A 351 3.53 -17.72 1.52
CA TYR A 351 4.16 -16.68 0.71
C TYR A 351 4.20 -15.37 1.49
N PRO A 352 5.15 -14.45 1.18
CA PRO A 352 5.23 -13.16 1.85
C PRO A 352 3.99 -12.27 1.62
N CYS A 353 3.43 -12.27 0.40
CA CYS A 353 2.20 -11.55 0.06
C CYS A 353 1.51 -12.16 -1.16
N GLN A 354 0.25 -11.75 -1.40
CA GLN A 354 -0.57 -12.23 -2.52
C GLN A 354 0.05 -11.96 -3.91
N ASN A 355 0.80 -10.87 -4.07
CA ASN A 355 1.44 -10.54 -5.34
C ASN A 355 2.67 -11.43 -5.64
N MET A 356 3.21 -12.11 -4.63
CA MET A 356 4.33 -13.04 -4.78
C MET A 356 3.90 -14.49 -5.00
N LEU A 357 2.61 -14.79 -4.84
CA LEU A 357 2.05 -16.11 -5.09
C LEU A 357 2.22 -16.54 -6.57
N PRO A 358 1.83 -15.72 -7.59
CA PRO A 358 2.06 -16.08 -8.98
C PRO A 358 3.54 -16.11 -9.39
N MET A 359 4.42 -15.51 -8.58
CA MET A 359 5.87 -15.59 -8.75
C MET A 359 6.48 -16.84 -8.11
N ASN A 360 5.67 -17.66 -7.44
CA ASN A 360 6.11 -18.84 -6.69
C ASN A 360 7.23 -18.55 -5.66
N VAL A 361 7.11 -17.44 -4.95
CA VAL A 361 8.07 -17.04 -3.90
C VAL A 361 7.65 -17.66 -2.57
N TRP A 362 7.92 -18.94 -2.45
CA TRP A 362 7.57 -19.77 -1.31
C TRP A 362 8.46 -19.48 -0.09
N ILE A 363 7.88 -19.47 1.12
CA ILE A 363 8.59 -19.27 2.40
C ILE A 363 8.19 -20.28 3.49
N GLY A 364 7.56 -21.38 3.15
CA GLY A 364 7.17 -22.43 4.10
C GLY A 364 5.88 -23.12 3.72
N ASN A 365 5.44 -24.04 4.59
CA ASN A 365 4.20 -24.79 4.42
C ASN A 365 3.56 -25.05 5.79
N VAL A 366 2.24 -25.25 5.82
CA VAL A 366 1.51 -25.49 7.08
C VAL A 366 2.00 -26.71 7.86
N GLU A 367 2.65 -27.70 7.21
CA GLU A 367 3.16 -28.90 7.87
C GLU A 367 4.49 -28.64 8.62
N ILE A 368 5.34 -27.77 8.08
CA ILE A 368 6.67 -27.47 8.63
C ILE A 368 6.77 -26.09 9.26
N GLY A 369 5.73 -25.25 9.08
CA GLY A 369 5.74 -23.84 9.47
C GLY A 369 6.41 -22.93 8.43
N VAL A 370 6.61 -21.65 8.81
CA VAL A 370 7.35 -20.70 7.99
C VAL A 370 8.85 -20.93 8.17
N ASP A 371 9.57 -21.05 7.07
CA ASP A 371 11.02 -21.17 7.05
C ASP A 371 11.65 -19.87 7.61
N LYS A 372 12.38 -20.01 8.71
CA LYS A 372 12.92 -18.86 9.45
C LYS A 372 13.97 -18.11 8.64
N GLU A 373 14.80 -18.79 7.88
CA GLU A 373 15.88 -18.21 7.09
C GLU A 373 15.30 -17.42 5.89
N LEU A 374 14.35 -18.03 5.17
CA LEU A 374 13.65 -17.35 4.07
C LEU A 374 12.82 -16.15 4.56
N ALA A 375 12.13 -16.27 5.68
CA ALA A 375 11.34 -15.19 6.28
C ALA A 375 12.22 -14.06 6.81
N GLU A 376 13.40 -14.37 7.37
CA GLU A 376 14.33 -13.37 7.87
C GLU A 376 14.81 -12.44 6.76
N GLY A 377 14.99 -12.93 5.54
CA GLY A 377 15.30 -12.10 4.38
C GLY A 377 14.25 -11.01 4.09
N TYR A 378 13.02 -11.14 4.59
CA TYR A 378 11.98 -10.11 4.52
C TYR A 378 11.89 -9.27 5.80
N ARG A 379 12.13 -9.86 6.96
CA ARG A 379 12.00 -9.22 8.28
C ARG A 379 13.10 -8.23 8.56
N SER A 380 14.34 -8.59 8.23
CA SER A 380 15.55 -7.78 8.51
C SER A 380 15.91 -6.79 7.39
N GLN A 381 15.14 -6.73 6.30
CA GLN A 381 15.46 -5.85 5.19
C GLN A 381 15.05 -4.40 5.49
N PHE A 382 16.00 -3.62 5.95
CA PHE A 382 15.84 -2.18 6.15
C PHE A 382 15.99 -1.41 4.84
N ILE A 383 15.34 -0.25 4.79
CA ILE A 383 15.38 0.64 3.63
C ILE A 383 16.82 1.07 3.27
N ASP A 384 17.69 1.22 4.26
CA ASP A 384 19.07 1.63 4.06
C ASP A 384 19.97 0.48 3.56
N ASP A 385 19.49 -0.76 3.57
CA ASP A 385 20.18 -1.90 2.96
C ASP A 385 19.93 -1.98 1.45
N LEU A 386 18.89 -1.29 0.98
CA LEU A 386 18.55 -1.23 -0.44
C LEU A 386 19.37 -0.16 -1.15
N TRP A 387 20.25 -0.60 -2.05
CA TRP A 387 21.19 0.27 -2.78
C TRP A 387 20.49 1.45 -3.50
N GLU A 388 19.39 1.20 -4.19
CA GLU A 388 18.64 2.20 -4.93
C GLU A 388 17.97 3.20 -3.97
N CYS A 389 17.46 2.71 -2.84
CA CYS A 389 16.78 3.53 -1.85
C CYS A 389 17.73 4.46 -1.10
N ARG A 390 18.99 4.06 -0.86
CA ARG A 390 20.02 4.94 -0.27
C ARG A 390 20.20 6.25 -1.03
N LYS A 391 19.92 6.25 -2.33
CA LYS A 391 20.04 7.43 -3.20
C LYS A 391 18.74 8.21 -3.34
N CYS A 392 17.66 7.79 -2.69
CA CYS A 392 16.33 8.37 -2.81
C CYS A 392 16.05 9.35 -1.67
N TRP A 393 15.60 10.54 -2.00
CA TRP A 393 15.17 11.54 -1.02
C TRP A 393 13.91 11.12 -0.25
N ALA A 394 13.04 10.32 -0.87
CA ALA A 394 11.77 9.88 -0.28
C ALA A 394 11.89 8.54 0.49
N ARG A 395 13.10 8.02 0.73
CA ARG A 395 13.29 6.65 1.25
C ARG A 395 12.51 6.37 2.55
N TYR A 396 12.54 7.29 3.51
CA TYR A 396 11.84 7.12 4.79
C TYR A 396 10.37 7.53 4.76
N LEU A 397 9.90 8.14 3.70
CA LEU A 397 8.47 8.34 3.42
C LEU A 397 7.88 7.11 2.72
N CYS A 398 8.57 6.59 1.71
CA CYS A 398 8.15 5.43 0.91
C CYS A 398 8.39 4.09 1.62
N GLY A 399 9.50 3.97 2.39
CA GLY A 399 9.90 2.72 3.05
C GLY A 399 10.34 1.61 2.09
N GLY A 400 10.67 1.93 0.82
CA GLY A 400 11.11 0.96 -0.19
C GLY A 400 10.01 0.42 -1.11
N GLY A 401 8.76 0.87 -0.96
CA GLY A 401 7.66 0.56 -1.86
C GLY A 401 7.26 -0.93 -1.89
N CYS A 402 6.80 -1.39 -3.04
CA CYS A 402 6.33 -2.77 -3.22
C CYS A 402 7.48 -3.75 -3.46
N GLN A 403 7.64 -4.71 -2.55
CA GLN A 403 8.68 -5.75 -2.68
C GLN A 403 8.45 -6.67 -3.87
N ALA A 404 7.19 -6.98 -4.21
CA ALA A 404 6.85 -7.82 -5.35
C ALA A 404 7.23 -7.14 -6.67
N ASP A 405 6.91 -5.85 -6.82
CA ASP A 405 7.24 -5.08 -8.02
C ASP A 405 8.76 -4.95 -8.20
N ARG A 406 9.50 -4.59 -7.13
CA ARG A 406 10.98 -4.55 -7.18
C ARG A 406 11.60 -5.89 -7.58
N ARG A 407 11.04 -7.00 -7.08
CA ARG A 407 11.54 -8.33 -7.39
C ARG A 407 11.32 -8.68 -8.86
N MET A 408 10.15 -8.35 -9.41
CA MET A 408 9.84 -8.55 -10.82
C MET A 408 10.76 -7.72 -11.72
N TYR A 409 11.00 -6.45 -11.39
CA TYR A 409 11.92 -5.61 -12.15
C TYR A 409 13.35 -6.14 -12.12
N LYS A 410 13.85 -6.58 -10.97
CA LYS A 410 15.19 -7.16 -10.85
C LYS A 410 15.40 -8.39 -11.74
N TRP A 411 14.34 -9.18 -11.96
CA TRP A 411 14.45 -10.40 -12.75
C TRP A 411 14.21 -10.18 -14.25
N ASP A 412 13.19 -9.41 -14.59
CA ASP A 412 12.69 -9.31 -15.95
C ASP A 412 13.04 -7.98 -16.63
N PHE A 413 13.37 -6.96 -15.84
CA PHE A 413 13.65 -5.60 -16.33
C PHE A 413 14.80 -4.95 -15.56
N PRO A 414 16.02 -5.52 -15.55
CA PRO A 414 17.10 -5.10 -14.67
C PRO A 414 17.60 -3.65 -14.94
N ASP A 415 17.40 -3.16 -16.16
CA ASP A 415 17.80 -1.81 -16.58
C ASP A 415 16.70 -0.75 -16.36
N ASP A 416 15.48 -1.17 -16.04
CA ASP A 416 14.34 -0.27 -15.83
C ASP A 416 14.23 0.15 -14.36
N THR A 417 13.84 1.40 -14.12
CA THR A 417 13.39 1.82 -12.79
C THR A 417 11.99 1.26 -12.52
N PRO A 418 11.77 0.58 -11.37
CA PRO A 418 10.46 0.07 -11.03
C PRO A 418 9.39 1.17 -11.06
N GLN A 419 8.27 0.93 -11.74
CA GLN A 419 7.22 1.95 -11.92
C GLN A 419 6.68 2.47 -10.59
N HIS A 420 6.58 1.63 -9.55
CA HIS A 420 6.17 2.07 -8.22
C HIS A 420 7.13 3.11 -7.63
N CYS A 421 8.44 3.07 -7.94
CA CYS A 421 9.38 4.09 -7.49
C CYS A 421 9.06 5.45 -8.11
N VAL A 422 8.80 5.48 -9.42
CA VAL A 422 8.43 6.72 -10.15
C VAL A 422 7.12 7.29 -9.61
N ILE A 423 6.12 6.43 -9.43
CA ILE A 423 4.80 6.81 -8.92
C ILE A 423 4.90 7.33 -7.48
N SER A 424 5.60 6.61 -6.60
CA SER A 424 5.78 7.05 -5.20
C SER A 424 6.49 8.41 -5.10
N LEU A 425 7.44 8.71 -5.98
CA LEU A 425 8.07 10.02 -6.01
C LEU A 425 7.09 11.13 -6.36
N PHE A 426 6.18 10.91 -7.33
CA PHE A 426 5.11 11.87 -7.63
C PHE A 426 4.17 12.05 -6.44
N GLU A 427 3.71 10.94 -5.86
CA GLU A 427 2.80 10.96 -4.73
C GLU A 427 3.36 11.75 -3.55
N TRP A 428 4.61 11.50 -3.17
CA TRP A 428 5.23 12.19 -2.05
C TRP A 428 5.56 13.65 -2.36
N GLU A 429 6.00 13.97 -3.57
CA GLU A 429 6.25 15.36 -3.95
C GLU A 429 4.96 16.19 -3.90
N GLN A 430 3.85 15.69 -4.43
CA GLN A 430 2.58 16.41 -4.39
C GLN A 430 2.00 16.45 -2.96
N THR A 431 2.18 15.38 -2.18
CA THR A 431 1.77 15.39 -0.77
C THR A 431 2.54 16.43 0.05
N LEU A 432 3.85 16.63 -0.18
CA LEU A 432 4.63 17.69 0.45
C LEU A 432 4.08 19.08 0.11
N LYS A 433 3.71 19.32 -1.16
CA LYS A 433 3.09 20.58 -1.60
C LYS A 433 1.74 20.82 -0.91
N ALA A 434 0.88 19.78 -0.88
CA ALA A 434 -0.40 19.84 -0.20
C ALA A 434 -0.25 20.08 1.31
N PHE A 435 0.70 19.42 1.96
CA PHE A 435 0.98 19.60 3.38
C PHE A 435 1.33 21.06 3.72
N VAL A 436 2.20 21.68 2.93
CA VAL A 436 2.53 23.10 3.09
C VAL A 436 1.31 24.01 2.83
N LYS A 437 0.50 23.69 1.80
CA LYS A 437 -0.70 24.45 1.45
C LYS A 437 -1.74 24.41 2.58
N ILE A 438 -1.94 23.24 3.21
CA ILE A 438 -2.88 23.03 4.32
C ILE A 438 -2.41 23.72 5.61
N LYS A 439 -1.10 23.85 5.83
CA LYS A 439 -0.52 24.46 7.04
C LYS A 439 -0.40 25.99 6.97
N ARG A 440 -0.61 26.60 5.80
CA ARG A 440 -0.67 28.04 5.61
C ARG A 440 -1.99 28.62 6.11
#